data_a2c50c6a5b00973d8eb124a8754b8ae3
#
_entry.id   a2c50c6a5b00973d8eb124a8754b8ae3
#
_cell.length_a   1.000
_cell.length_b   1.000
_cell.length_c   1.000
_cell.angle_alpha   90.00
_cell.angle_beta   90.00
_cell.angle_gamma   90.00
#
_symmetry.space_group_name_H-M   'P 1'
#
loop_
_entity.id
_entity.type
_entity.pdbx_description
1 polymer ?
#
loop_
_entity_poly.entity_id
_entity_poly.type
_entity_poly.pdbx_seq_one_letter_code
_entity_poly.pdbx_strand_id
1 'polypeptide(L)'
;MGASIGETLSRAFKLKNVFKDKQDRNVYGYAALMGMSATFSALFFAPLGAVFLVFELTHFKTFSPARFIALLVSAFIAASIAYPFGIGDIIPRVAIPGVTPDLMLQVVLIGTLGGILGRFFGASLAAVRAWERKRLNHPYISVLVVGIGITILVVAFGLQSFEGGGMNLLKQAASGSIGTWDFAIKAGLVFLALGSGFKGGEIMPTLVIGGLLGCSLGQLINVDPAFATAIGVITFFAGMTRCPIAAFFLGFEVFGVEIIPFLAVSLIFAYGASHDSGYYGKGIRLNFHSARRRQRLAKQFIENASDVDSALAKLEEQANEFATEKEQAARKEAQSNAQASDPTSKPPNDAASHS
;
A
#
# COMPACT_ATOMS: atom_id res chain seq x y z
N MET A 1 4.74 -9.79 6.59
CA MET A 1 5.44 -11.10 6.67
C MET A 1 5.79 -11.64 5.30
N GLY A 2 4.85 -11.92 4.39
CA GLY A 2 5.14 -12.49 3.06
C GLY A 2 6.21 -11.73 2.27
N ALA A 3 6.14 -10.40 2.22
CA ALA A 3 7.14 -9.56 1.58
C ALA A 3 8.54 -9.76 2.18
N SER A 4 8.65 -9.81 3.50
CA SER A 4 9.93 -10.01 4.19
C SER A 4 10.50 -11.41 3.94
N ILE A 5 9.65 -12.44 3.89
CA ILE A 5 10.06 -13.81 3.56
C ILE A 5 10.58 -13.86 2.12
N GLY A 6 9.84 -13.30 1.17
CA GLY A 6 10.26 -13.24 -0.24
C GLY A 6 11.60 -12.53 -0.42
N GLU A 7 11.80 -11.38 0.22
CA GLU A 7 13.06 -10.65 0.19
C GLU A 7 14.21 -11.44 0.83
N THR A 8 13.99 -12.07 1.99
CA THR A 8 15.02 -12.86 2.70
C THR A 8 15.43 -14.07 1.86
N LEU A 9 14.49 -14.79 1.27
CA LEU A 9 14.77 -15.91 0.37
C LEU A 9 15.58 -15.45 -0.86
N SER A 10 15.20 -14.34 -1.47
CA SER A 10 15.92 -13.75 -2.60
C SER A 10 17.38 -13.41 -2.26
N ARG A 11 17.61 -12.91 -1.05
CA ARG A 11 18.97 -12.64 -0.55
C ARG A 11 19.74 -13.93 -0.25
N ALA A 12 19.10 -14.91 0.39
CA ALA A 12 19.71 -16.19 0.74
C ALA A 12 20.16 -16.98 -0.50
N PHE A 13 19.31 -17.02 -1.53
CA PHE A 13 19.62 -17.68 -2.81
C PHE A 13 20.44 -16.83 -3.78
N LYS A 14 20.86 -15.61 -3.37
CA LYS A 14 21.67 -14.69 -4.19
C LYS A 14 21.07 -14.46 -5.60
N LEU A 15 19.74 -14.37 -5.70
CA LEU A 15 19.02 -14.27 -7.00
C LEU A 15 19.46 -13.06 -7.82
N LYS A 16 20.03 -12.02 -7.22
CA LYS A 16 20.61 -10.87 -7.93
C LYS A 16 21.71 -11.29 -8.93
N ASN A 17 22.40 -12.40 -8.65
CA ASN A 17 23.49 -12.90 -9.51
C ASN A 17 22.93 -13.73 -10.69
N VAL A 18 21.72 -14.25 -10.57
CA VAL A 18 21.06 -15.06 -11.60
C VAL A 18 20.38 -14.16 -12.64
N PHE A 19 19.76 -13.06 -12.22
CA PHE A 19 19.14 -12.08 -13.10
C PHE A 19 20.09 -10.94 -13.40
N LYS A 20 20.95 -11.13 -14.41
CA LYS A 20 21.96 -10.15 -14.86
C LYS A 20 21.40 -9.00 -15.70
N ASP A 21 20.08 -8.88 -15.83
CA ASP A 21 19.50 -7.85 -16.70
C ASP A 21 19.69 -6.44 -16.09
N LYS A 22 20.39 -5.58 -16.86
CA LYS A 22 20.79 -4.22 -16.45
C LYS A 22 19.60 -3.29 -16.13
N GLN A 23 18.38 -3.70 -16.49
CA GLN A 23 17.17 -2.88 -16.35
C GLN A 23 16.43 -3.11 -15.03
N ASP A 24 16.69 -4.20 -14.31
CA ASP A 24 16.00 -4.53 -13.06
C ASP A 24 16.90 -4.33 -11.82
N ARG A 25 17.05 -3.06 -11.42
CA ARG A 25 17.78 -2.71 -10.19
C ARG A 25 17.12 -3.20 -8.90
N ASN A 26 15.96 -3.87 -8.98
CA ASN A 26 15.15 -4.15 -7.79
C ASN A 26 14.65 -5.61 -7.69
N VAL A 27 15.53 -6.58 -7.92
CA VAL A 27 15.21 -8.03 -7.78
C VAL A 27 14.62 -8.37 -6.41
N TYR A 28 15.13 -7.74 -5.34
CA TYR A 28 14.60 -7.92 -3.98
C TYR A 28 13.17 -7.38 -3.85
N GLY A 29 12.85 -6.28 -4.52
CA GLY A 29 11.50 -5.74 -4.57
C GLY A 29 10.52 -6.70 -5.25
N TYR A 30 10.94 -7.38 -6.34
CA TYR A 30 10.10 -8.39 -6.99
C TYR A 30 9.84 -9.60 -6.11
N ALA A 31 10.87 -10.13 -5.48
CA ALA A 31 10.73 -11.25 -4.57
C ALA A 31 9.82 -10.92 -3.39
N ALA A 32 9.86 -9.68 -2.89
CA ALA A 32 8.95 -9.18 -1.87
C ALA A 32 7.49 -9.15 -2.36
N LEU A 33 7.25 -8.69 -3.59
CA LEU A 33 5.90 -8.68 -4.17
C LEU A 33 5.37 -10.09 -4.41
N MET A 34 6.20 -11.02 -4.91
CA MET A 34 5.84 -12.44 -5.05
C MET A 34 5.51 -13.06 -3.68
N GLY A 35 6.32 -12.80 -2.65
CA GLY A 35 6.06 -13.26 -1.30
C GLY A 35 4.76 -12.70 -0.71
N MET A 36 4.41 -11.43 -1.01
CA MET A 36 3.11 -10.85 -0.64
C MET A 36 1.95 -11.57 -1.31
N SER A 37 2.01 -11.74 -2.63
CA SER A 37 0.98 -12.41 -3.40
C SER A 37 0.80 -13.86 -2.95
N ALA A 38 1.90 -14.60 -2.79
CA ALA A 38 1.90 -15.99 -2.34
C ALA A 38 1.23 -16.14 -0.95
N THR A 39 1.63 -15.30 0.02
CA THR A 39 1.10 -15.39 1.40
C THR A 39 -0.37 -15.04 1.46
N PHE A 40 -0.81 -14.00 0.72
CA PHE A 40 -2.22 -13.64 0.67
C PHE A 40 -3.07 -14.74 0.02
N SER A 41 -2.57 -15.28 -1.10
CA SER A 41 -3.23 -16.37 -1.82
C SER A 41 -3.33 -17.66 -0.98
N ALA A 42 -2.27 -18.03 -0.27
CA ALA A 42 -2.29 -19.18 0.62
C ALA A 42 -3.29 -19.04 1.77
N LEU A 43 -3.51 -17.80 2.24
CA LEU A 43 -4.39 -17.52 3.36
C LEU A 43 -5.87 -17.48 2.95
N PHE A 44 -6.20 -16.91 1.79
CA PHE A 44 -7.58 -16.68 1.36
C PHE A 44 -8.04 -17.57 0.20
N PHE A 45 -7.18 -18.39 -0.37
CA PHE A 45 -7.40 -19.15 -1.62
C PHE A 45 -7.88 -18.25 -2.77
N ALA A 46 -7.37 -17.03 -2.81
CA ALA A 46 -7.73 -16.02 -3.79
C ALA A 46 -6.49 -15.56 -4.58
N PRO A 47 -5.99 -16.38 -5.53
CA PRO A 47 -4.78 -16.06 -6.29
C PRO A 47 -4.94 -14.81 -7.17
N LEU A 48 -6.07 -14.59 -7.81
CA LEU A 48 -6.32 -13.37 -8.58
C LEU A 48 -6.45 -12.16 -7.65
N GLY A 49 -7.22 -12.28 -6.58
CA GLY A 49 -7.33 -11.24 -5.55
C GLY A 49 -5.97 -10.83 -4.98
N ALA A 50 -5.09 -11.79 -4.73
CA ALA A 50 -3.73 -11.56 -4.25
C ALA A 50 -2.87 -10.77 -5.25
N VAL A 51 -2.90 -11.14 -6.52
CA VAL A 51 -2.14 -10.48 -7.59
C VAL A 51 -2.61 -9.04 -7.79
N PHE A 52 -3.93 -8.83 -7.90
CA PHE A 52 -4.48 -7.49 -8.04
C PHE A 52 -4.25 -6.62 -6.81
N LEU A 53 -4.28 -7.19 -5.60
CA LEU A 53 -3.93 -6.47 -4.38
C LEU A 53 -2.50 -5.90 -4.45
N VAL A 54 -1.53 -6.70 -4.88
CA VAL A 54 -0.15 -6.26 -5.02
C VAL A 54 -0.04 -5.13 -6.05
N PHE A 55 -0.71 -5.23 -7.19
CA PHE A 55 -0.69 -4.17 -8.21
C PHE A 55 -1.40 -2.90 -7.78
N GLU A 56 -2.54 -3.00 -7.13
CA GLU A 56 -3.25 -1.82 -6.62
C GLU A 56 -2.46 -1.11 -5.52
N LEU A 57 -1.85 -1.85 -4.58
CA LEU A 57 -0.98 -1.29 -3.54
C LEU A 57 0.25 -0.58 -4.12
N THR A 58 0.77 -1.05 -5.24
CA THR A 58 1.88 -0.41 -5.95
C THR A 58 1.43 0.63 -6.98
N HIS A 59 0.13 0.95 -7.00
CA HIS A 59 -0.50 1.89 -7.95
C HIS A 59 -0.23 1.54 -9.42
N PHE A 60 -0.17 0.27 -9.75
CA PHE A 60 0.17 -0.26 -11.08
C PHE A 60 1.51 0.25 -11.66
N LYS A 61 2.34 0.93 -10.88
CA LYS A 61 3.64 1.44 -11.34
C LYS A 61 4.61 0.32 -11.73
N THR A 62 4.40 -0.85 -11.15
CA THR A 62 5.21 -2.05 -11.39
C THR A 62 4.58 -3.01 -12.37
N PHE A 63 3.47 -2.65 -13.03
CA PHE A 63 2.78 -3.55 -13.95
C PHE A 63 3.66 -3.90 -15.17
N SER A 64 3.82 -5.18 -15.39
CA SER A 64 4.43 -5.77 -16.59
C SER A 64 3.80 -7.15 -16.80
N PRO A 65 3.55 -7.61 -18.04
CA PRO A 65 2.99 -8.93 -18.29
C PRO A 65 3.81 -10.07 -17.64
N ALA A 66 5.13 -9.98 -17.73
CA ALA A 66 6.01 -10.97 -17.10
C ALA A 66 5.87 -11.00 -15.57
N ARG A 67 5.72 -9.84 -14.93
CA ARG A 67 5.49 -9.74 -13.48
C ARG A 67 4.11 -10.26 -13.08
N PHE A 68 3.10 -9.96 -13.89
CA PHE A 68 1.75 -10.49 -13.67
C PHE A 68 1.78 -12.03 -13.64
N ILE A 69 2.41 -12.65 -14.63
CA ILE A 69 2.55 -14.11 -14.71
C ILE A 69 3.34 -14.66 -13.51
N ALA A 70 4.46 -14.03 -13.15
CA ALA A 70 5.28 -14.47 -12.01
C ALA A 70 4.51 -14.40 -10.68
N LEU A 71 3.77 -13.31 -10.42
CA LEU A 71 2.92 -13.16 -9.25
C LEU A 71 1.79 -14.20 -9.25
N LEU A 72 1.17 -14.42 -10.41
CA LEU A 72 0.09 -15.38 -10.55
C LEU A 72 0.57 -16.82 -10.28
N VAL A 73 1.68 -17.22 -10.87
CA VAL A 73 2.29 -18.53 -10.64
C VAL A 73 2.64 -18.72 -9.15
N SER A 74 3.28 -17.71 -8.53
CA SER A 74 3.60 -17.78 -7.11
C SER A 74 2.36 -17.88 -6.21
N ALA A 75 1.28 -17.17 -6.57
CA ALA A 75 0.01 -17.20 -5.85
C ALA A 75 -0.68 -18.57 -5.96
N PHE A 76 -0.75 -19.14 -7.18
CA PHE A 76 -1.35 -20.46 -7.39
C PHE A 76 -0.56 -21.58 -6.72
N ILE A 77 0.76 -21.58 -6.82
CA ILE A 77 1.62 -22.55 -6.13
C ILE A 77 1.39 -22.49 -4.62
N ALA A 78 1.36 -21.27 -4.05
CA ALA A 78 1.16 -21.10 -2.62
C ALA A 78 -0.22 -21.58 -2.16
N ALA A 79 -1.30 -21.29 -2.90
CA ALA A 79 -2.63 -21.80 -2.63
C ALA A 79 -2.68 -23.33 -2.71
N SER A 80 -2.07 -23.91 -3.75
CA SER A 80 -2.03 -25.37 -3.95
C SER A 80 -1.29 -26.09 -2.82
N ILE A 81 -0.21 -25.50 -2.31
CA ILE A 81 0.52 -26.04 -1.16
C ILE A 81 -0.30 -25.90 0.13
N ALA A 82 -0.99 -24.77 0.32
CA ALA A 82 -1.77 -24.51 1.52
C ALA A 82 -3.03 -25.38 1.63
N TYR A 83 -3.60 -25.80 0.50
CA TYR A 83 -4.84 -26.57 0.44
C TYR A 83 -4.83 -27.87 1.26
N PRO A 84 -3.82 -28.75 1.16
CA PRO A 84 -3.77 -30.00 1.94
C PRO A 84 -3.65 -29.79 3.45
N PHE A 85 -3.20 -28.60 3.89
CA PHE A 85 -3.07 -28.27 5.32
C PHE A 85 -4.37 -27.76 5.94
N GLY A 86 -5.47 -27.71 5.20
CA GLY A 86 -6.77 -27.28 5.71
C GLY A 86 -6.83 -25.79 6.09
N ILE A 87 -5.94 -24.96 5.55
CA ILE A 87 -5.86 -23.54 5.90
C ILE A 87 -7.04 -22.75 5.33
N GLY A 88 -7.80 -23.30 4.39
CA GLY A 88 -8.71 -22.61 3.49
C GLY A 88 -10.11 -22.29 3.94
N ASP A 89 -10.59 -22.82 5.05
CA ASP A 89 -11.97 -22.57 5.51
C ASP A 89 -12.06 -21.32 6.42
N ILE A 90 -11.37 -20.28 6.00
CA ILE A 90 -11.29 -19.02 6.76
C ILE A 90 -12.62 -18.26 6.68
N ILE A 91 -13.20 -18.17 5.50
CA ILE A 91 -14.45 -17.46 5.26
C ILE A 91 -15.55 -18.49 4.99
N PRO A 92 -16.67 -18.44 5.73
CA PRO A 92 -17.76 -19.39 5.56
C PRO A 92 -18.37 -19.31 4.17
N ARG A 93 -18.74 -20.45 3.61
CA ARG A 93 -19.51 -20.51 2.36
C ARG A 93 -20.89 -19.91 2.58
N VAL A 94 -21.35 -19.11 1.62
CA VAL A 94 -22.58 -18.35 1.70
C VAL A 94 -23.49 -18.77 0.54
N ALA A 95 -24.77 -19.01 0.83
CA ALA A 95 -25.78 -19.15 -0.21
C ALA A 95 -26.07 -17.75 -0.80
N ILE A 96 -25.95 -17.63 -2.11
CA ILE A 96 -26.20 -16.35 -2.79
C ILE A 96 -27.65 -16.32 -3.25
N PRO A 97 -28.44 -15.34 -2.79
CA PRO A 97 -29.84 -15.20 -3.19
C PRO A 97 -29.95 -14.75 -4.66
N GLY A 98 -31.13 -14.96 -5.25
CA GLY A 98 -31.44 -14.46 -6.58
C GLY A 98 -31.45 -12.93 -6.64
N VAL A 99 -31.11 -12.39 -7.81
CA VAL A 99 -31.07 -10.93 -8.03
C VAL A 99 -32.49 -10.37 -8.06
N THR A 100 -32.80 -9.51 -7.09
CA THR A 100 -34.05 -8.75 -7.03
C THR A 100 -33.75 -7.24 -6.87
N PRO A 101 -34.61 -6.33 -7.35
CA PRO A 101 -34.38 -4.89 -7.21
C PRO A 101 -34.24 -4.45 -5.76
N ASP A 102 -35.08 -4.98 -4.87
CA ASP A 102 -35.06 -4.65 -3.45
C ASP A 102 -33.71 -5.08 -2.78
N LEU A 103 -33.25 -6.30 -3.10
CA LEU A 103 -31.97 -6.78 -2.61
C LEU A 103 -30.79 -5.94 -3.14
N MET A 104 -30.89 -5.49 -4.40
CA MET A 104 -29.87 -4.61 -4.96
C MET A 104 -29.79 -3.27 -4.22
N LEU A 105 -30.93 -2.69 -3.82
CA LEU A 105 -30.94 -1.47 -3.01
C LEU A 105 -30.32 -1.70 -1.63
N GLN A 106 -30.63 -2.83 -0.99
CA GLN A 106 -30.04 -3.23 0.29
C GLN A 106 -28.52 -3.44 0.18
N VAL A 107 -28.04 -4.05 -0.91
CA VAL A 107 -26.62 -4.21 -1.20
C VAL A 107 -25.92 -2.88 -1.42
N VAL A 108 -26.56 -1.92 -2.09
CA VAL A 108 -26.05 -0.54 -2.22
C VAL A 108 -25.87 0.11 -0.85
N LEU A 109 -26.85 -0.07 0.05
CA LEU A 109 -26.78 0.49 1.40
C LEU A 109 -25.62 -0.14 2.21
N ILE A 110 -25.53 -1.47 2.25
CA ILE A 110 -24.44 -2.18 2.92
C ILE A 110 -23.08 -1.76 2.31
N GLY A 111 -23.00 -1.70 0.99
CA GLY A 111 -21.79 -1.31 0.26
C GLY A 111 -21.33 0.11 0.60
N THR A 112 -22.26 1.06 0.58
CA THR A 112 -21.97 2.47 0.89
C THR A 112 -21.47 2.64 2.32
N LEU A 113 -22.20 2.08 3.29
CA LEU A 113 -21.84 2.14 4.70
C LEU A 113 -20.54 1.37 4.98
N GLY A 114 -20.37 0.19 4.40
CA GLY A 114 -19.14 -0.60 4.48
C GLY A 114 -17.92 0.18 3.95
N GLY A 115 -18.08 0.83 2.80
CA GLY A 115 -17.02 1.67 2.21
C GLY A 115 -16.65 2.87 3.08
N ILE A 116 -17.64 3.62 3.58
CA ILE A 116 -17.44 4.80 4.45
C ILE A 116 -16.76 4.38 5.76
N LEU A 117 -17.31 3.38 6.46
CA LEU A 117 -16.79 2.93 7.75
C LEU A 117 -15.42 2.25 7.60
N GLY A 118 -15.22 1.49 6.53
CA GLY A 118 -13.90 0.91 6.20
C GLY A 118 -12.83 1.98 6.01
N ARG A 119 -13.16 3.04 5.29
CA ARG A 119 -12.26 4.20 5.14
C ARG A 119 -11.99 4.88 6.47
N PHE A 120 -13.04 5.17 7.25
CA PHE A 120 -12.89 5.80 8.56
C PHE A 120 -11.99 4.96 9.48
N PHE A 121 -12.20 3.64 9.51
CA PHE A 121 -11.36 2.70 10.22
C PHE A 121 -9.90 2.78 9.77
N GLY A 122 -9.62 2.73 8.47
CA GLY A 122 -8.27 2.82 7.92
C GLY A 122 -7.59 4.17 8.25
N ALA A 123 -8.31 5.28 8.13
CA ALA A 123 -7.79 6.60 8.46
C ALA A 123 -7.46 6.73 9.97
N SER A 124 -8.37 6.23 10.81
CA SER A 124 -8.17 6.22 12.27
C SER A 124 -6.98 5.34 12.67
N LEU A 125 -6.85 4.17 12.08
CA LEU A 125 -5.71 3.27 12.32
C LEU A 125 -4.38 3.91 11.88
N ALA A 126 -4.35 4.59 10.72
CA ALA A 126 -3.18 5.34 10.27
C ALA A 126 -2.82 6.49 11.23
N ALA A 127 -3.81 7.20 11.75
CA ALA A 127 -3.63 8.28 12.72
C ALA A 127 -3.07 7.75 14.05
N VAL A 128 -3.61 6.65 14.56
CA VAL A 128 -3.14 6.00 15.80
C VAL A 128 -1.69 5.54 15.67
N ARG A 129 -1.32 4.91 14.54
CA ARG A 129 0.09 4.53 14.27
C ARG A 129 1.03 5.73 14.10
N ALA A 130 0.54 6.83 13.54
CA ALA A 130 1.33 8.05 13.42
C ALA A 130 1.54 8.71 14.80
N TRP A 131 0.53 8.66 15.67
CA TRP A 131 0.60 9.14 17.05
C TRP A 131 1.56 8.29 17.88
N GLU A 132 1.47 6.97 17.80
CA GLU A 132 2.38 6.02 18.44
C GLU A 132 3.83 6.34 18.14
N ARG A 133 4.20 6.45 16.85
CA ARG A 133 5.56 6.76 16.42
C ARG A 133 6.12 8.08 16.97
N LYS A 134 5.24 9.03 17.31
CA LYS A 134 5.65 10.33 17.87
C LYS A 134 5.79 10.35 19.39
N ARG A 135 5.03 9.51 20.10
CA ARG A 135 4.87 9.60 21.56
C ARG A 135 5.59 8.50 22.33
N LEU A 136 5.84 7.34 21.73
CA LEU A 136 6.39 6.20 22.44
C LEU A 136 7.92 6.19 22.40
N ASN A 137 8.53 6.71 23.46
CA ASN A 137 9.99 6.62 23.66
C ASN A 137 10.45 5.19 24.00
N HIS A 138 9.56 4.37 24.57
CA HIS A 138 9.83 2.99 24.99
C HIS A 138 8.76 2.03 24.48
N PRO A 139 8.89 1.53 23.23
CA PRO A 139 7.84 0.72 22.59
C PRO A 139 7.54 -0.58 23.37
N TYR A 140 8.53 -1.19 24.00
CA TYR A 140 8.34 -2.43 24.75
C TYR A 140 7.46 -2.26 25.98
N ILE A 141 7.64 -1.15 26.72
CA ILE A 141 6.84 -0.85 27.93
C ILE A 141 5.38 -0.57 27.52
N SER A 142 5.18 0.17 26.43
CA SER A 142 3.83 0.45 25.91
C SER A 142 3.09 -0.83 25.54
N VAL A 143 3.73 -1.71 24.79
CA VAL A 143 3.16 -3.02 24.40
C VAL A 143 2.79 -3.83 25.64
N LEU A 144 3.66 -3.88 26.67
CA LEU A 144 3.39 -4.61 27.90
C LEU A 144 2.19 -4.04 28.67
N VAL A 145 2.18 -2.72 28.91
CA VAL A 145 1.12 -2.05 29.68
C VAL A 145 -0.23 -2.17 28.98
N VAL A 146 -0.27 -1.88 27.68
CA VAL A 146 -1.52 -1.97 26.92
C VAL A 146 -1.95 -3.43 26.73
N GLY A 147 -1.01 -4.36 26.57
CA GLY A 147 -1.31 -5.80 26.51
C GLY A 147 -1.99 -6.29 27.80
N ILE A 148 -1.46 -5.94 28.96
CA ILE A 148 -2.08 -6.23 30.26
C ILE A 148 -3.46 -5.56 30.33
N GLY A 149 -3.59 -4.30 29.93
CA GLY A 149 -4.85 -3.57 29.91
C GLY A 149 -5.92 -4.23 29.05
N ILE A 150 -5.56 -4.68 27.82
CA ILE A 150 -6.45 -5.43 26.93
C ILE A 150 -6.88 -6.74 27.61
N THR A 151 -5.96 -7.49 28.20
CA THR A 151 -6.28 -8.76 28.89
C THR A 151 -7.25 -8.54 30.04
N ILE A 152 -7.02 -7.53 30.88
CA ILE A 152 -7.94 -7.18 31.95
C ILE A 152 -9.33 -6.80 31.41
N LEU A 153 -9.37 -5.98 30.37
CA LEU A 153 -10.62 -5.56 29.74
C LEU A 153 -11.38 -6.75 29.14
N VAL A 154 -10.70 -7.62 28.43
CA VAL A 154 -11.30 -8.84 27.83
C VAL A 154 -11.85 -9.77 28.89
N VAL A 155 -11.12 -10.01 29.99
CA VAL A 155 -11.56 -10.86 31.08
C VAL A 155 -12.72 -10.23 31.86
N ALA A 156 -12.64 -8.93 32.17
CA ALA A 156 -13.64 -8.22 32.95
C ALA A 156 -15.01 -8.13 32.24
N PHE A 157 -15.00 -7.98 30.90
CA PHE A 157 -16.21 -7.83 30.10
C PHE A 157 -16.62 -9.12 29.35
N GLY A 158 -15.92 -10.24 29.55
CA GLY A 158 -16.23 -11.50 28.88
C GLY A 158 -16.02 -11.48 27.35
N LEU A 159 -15.04 -10.70 26.87
CA LEU A 159 -14.81 -10.48 25.44
C LEU A 159 -13.82 -11.49 24.80
N GLN A 160 -13.66 -12.69 25.37
CA GLN A 160 -12.72 -13.70 24.89
C GLN A 160 -12.98 -14.10 23.42
N SER A 161 -14.24 -14.05 22.97
CA SER A 161 -14.62 -14.32 21.58
C SER A 161 -14.02 -13.30 20.58
N PHE A 162 -13.68 -12.12 21.06
CA PHE A 162 -13.12 -11.02 20.23
C PHE A 162 -11.60 -11.06 20.13
N GLU A 163 -10.93 -11.99 20.80
CA GLU A 163 -9.47 -12.11 20.74
C GLU A 163 -8.96 -12.67 19.40
N GLY A 164 -7.66 -12.48 19.15
CA GLY A 164 -6.96 -13.00 17.98
C GLY A 164 -7.49 -12.48 16.64
N GLY A 165 -7.42 -13.31 15.61
CA GLY A 165 -7.82 -12.98 14.24
C GLY A 165 -9.33 -12.79 14.04
N GLY A 166 -10.17 -13.34 14.94
CA GLY A 166 -11.63 -13.18 14.90
C GLY A 166 -12.35 -14.12 13.93
N MET A 167 -11.74 -15.23 13.54
CA MET A 167 -12.34 -16.21 12.64
C MET A 167 -13.65 -16.77 13.13
N ASN A 168 -13.72 -17.08 14.44
CA ASN A 168 -14.94 -17.58 15.06
C ASN A 168 -16.05 -16.53 15.02
N LEU A 169 -15.71 -15.26 15.19
CA LEU A 169 -16.67 -14.16 15.04
C LEU A 169 -17.22 -14.05 13.62
N LEU A 170 -16.37 -14.25 12.61
CA LEU A 170 -16.83 -14.24 11.23
C LEU A 170 -17.81 -15.38 10.93
N LYS A 171 -17.56 -16.58 11.48
CA LYS A 171 -18.50 -17.71 11.40
C LYS A 171 -19.82 -17.41 12.14
N GLN A 172 -19.74 -16.80 13.31
CA GLN A 172 -20.93 -16.36 14.07
C GLN A 172 -21.71 -15.28 13.31
N ALA A 173 -21.03 -14.34 12.65
CA ALA A 173 -21.67 -13.34 11.81
C ALA A 173 -22.44 -13.98 10.64
N ALA A 174 -21.84 -14.95 9.96
CA ALA A 174 -22.52 -15.67 8.89
C ALA A 174 -23.73 -16.49 9.37
N SER A 175 -23.75 -16.94 10.62
CA SER A 175 -24.93 -17.60 11.22
C SER A 175 -25.94 -16.62 11.83
N GLY A 176 -25.68 -15.33 11.80
CA GLY A 176 -26.55 -14.32 12.43
C GLY A 176 -26.47 -14.25 13.96
N SER A 177 -25.51 -14.96 14.58
CA SER A 177 -25.41 -15.10 16.04
C SER A 177 -24.48 -14.06 16.67
N ILE A 178 -24.62 -12.79 16.28
CA ILE A 178 -23.80 -11.67 16.78
C ILE A 178 -24.66 -10.52 17.31
N GLY A 179 -24.08 -9.73 18.21
CA GLY A 179 -24.66 -8.48 18.66
C GLY A 179 -24.48 -7.34 17.63
N THR A 180 -25.43 -6.42 17.62
CA THR A 180 -25.44 -5.28 16.68
C THR A 180 -24.18 -4.41 16.78
N TRP A 181 -23.52 -4.33 17.92
CA TRP A 181 -22.33 -3.50 18.19
C TRP A 181 -21.01 -4.27 18.17
N ASP A 182 -21.02 -5.55 17.86
CA ASP A 182 -19.83 -6.40 17.90
C ASP A 182 -18.72 -5.91 16.95
N PHE A 183 -19.09 -5.32 15.82
CA PHE A 183 -18.13 -4.70 14.91
C PHE A 183 -17.37 -3.53 15.56
N ALA A 184 -18.05 -2.73 16.39
CA ALA A 184 -17.44 -1.59 17.06
C ALA A 184 -16.52 -2.04 18.21
N ILE A 185 -16.92 -3.07 18.97
CA ILE A 185 -16.10 -3.70 20.01
C ILE A 185 -14.82 -4.25 19.40
N LYS A 186 -14.94 -5.03 18.31
CA LYS A 186 -13.78 -5.58 17.60
C LYS A 186 -12.87 -4.48 17.06
N ALA A 187 -13.42 -3.43 16.46
CA ALA A 187 -12.65 -2.29 15.97
C ALA A 187 -11.88 -1.59 17.10
N GLY A 188 -12.54 -1.38 18.25
CA GLY A 188 -11.90 -0.79 19.42
C GLY A 188 -10.71 -1.60 19.95
N LEU A 189 -10.86 -2.92 20.07
CA LEU A 189 -9.77 -3.82 20.49
C LEU A 189 -8.59 -3.80 19.49
N VAL A 190 -8.90 -3.75 18.19
CA VAL A 190 -7.87 -3.66 17.15
C VAL A 190 -7.13 -2.31 17.21
N PHE A 191 -7.83 -1.21 17.47
CA PHE A 191 -7.19 0.10 17.68
C PHE A 191 -6.27 0.11 18.90
N LEU A 192 -6.70 -0.48 20.01
CA LEU A 192 -5.87 -0.61 21.20
C LEU A 192 -4.63 -1.47 20.93
N ALA A 193 -4.81 -2.63 20.31
CA ALA A 193 -3.70 -3.53 20.02
C ALA A 193 -2.70 -2.91 19.04
N LEU A 194 -3.14 -2.48 17.86
CA LEU A 194 -2.26 -1.95 16.83
C LEU A 194 -1.71 -0.55 17.17
N GLY A 195 -2.45 0.21 18.00
CA GLY A 195 -2.04 1.54 18.45
C GLY A 195 -1.00 1.54 19.57
N SER A 196 -0.79 0.42 20.24
CA SER A 196 0.23 0.27 21.29
C SER A 196 1.57 -0.26 20.77
N GLY A 197 1.70 -0.49 19.47
CA GLY A 197 2.92 -0.99 18.85
C GLY A 197 2.98 -2.50 18.64
N PHE A 198 1.89 -3.23 18.89
CA PHE A 198 1.81 -4.63 18.47
C PHE A 198 1.97 -4.74 16.95
N LYS A 199 2.97 -5.49 16.51
CA LYS A 199 3.17 -5.80 15.10
C LYS A 199 2.24 -6.93 14.68
N GLY A 200 1.06 -6.59 14.17
CA GLY A 200 0.07 -7.53 13.64
C GLY A 200 -0.33 -7.22 12.21
N GLY A 201 -0.96 -8.19 11.54
CA GLY A 201 -1.61 -7.98 10.24
C GLY A 201 -2.95 -7.27 10.43
N GLU A 202 -3.18 -6.17 9.71
CA GLU A 202 -4.45 -5.45 9.74
C GLU A 202 -5.52 -6.01 8.81
N ILE A 203 -5.16 -6.85 7.84
CA ILE A 203 -6.10 -7.35 6.82
C ILE A 203 -7.16 -8.27 7.43
N MET A 204 -6.73 -9.25 8.25
CA MET A 204 -7.67 -10.18 8.89
C MET A 204 -8.69 -9.47 9.80
N PRO A 205 -8.29 -8.62 10.76
CA PRO A 205 -9.24 -7.85 11.54
C PRO A 205 -10.19 -7.00 10.69
N THR A 206 -9.69 -6.43 9.59
CA THR A 206 -10.51 -5.63 8.67
C THR A 206 -11.64 -6.44 8.03
N LEU A 207 -11.34 -7.65 7.55
CA LEU A 207 -12.36 -8.55 6.99
C LEU A 207 -13.39 -8.97 8.04
N VAL A 208 -12.94 -9.27 9.26
CA VAL A 208 -13.83 -9.63 10.37
C VAL A 208 -14.74 -8.47 10.77
N ILE A 209 -14.19 -7.26 10.95
CA ILE A 209 -14.99 -6.06 11.28
C ILE A 209 -15.99 -5.79 10.16
N GLY A 210 -15.59 -5.92 8.90
CA GLY A 210 -16.47 -5.77 7.75
C GLY A 210 -17.61 -6.80 7.75
N GLY A 211 -17.31 -8.06 8.06
CA GLY A 211 -18.30 -9.12 8.17
C GLY A 211 -19.30 -8.90 9.31
N LEU A 212 -18.81 -8.52 10.49
CA LEU A 212 -19.67 -8.15 11.64
C LEU A 212 -20.58 -6.97 11.29
N LEU A 213 -20.04 -5.92 10.68
CA LEU A 213 -20.81 -4.76 10.22
C LEU A 213 -21.87 -5.19 9.19
N GLY A 214 -21.49 -6.00 8.20
CA GLY A 214 -22.41 -6.50 7.18
C GLY A 214 -23.57 -7.28 7.78
N CYS A 215 -23.29 -8.19 8.71
CA CYS A 215 -24.31 -8.94 9.43
C CYS A 215 -25.22 -8.01 10.24
N SER A 216 -24.66 -7.07 11.03
CA SER A 216 -25.45 -6.12 11.82
C SER A 216 -26.39 -5.27 10.93
N LEU A 217 -25.90 -4.78 9.79
CA LEU A 217 -26.72 -4.05 8.83
C LEU A 217 -27.77 -4.97 8.19
N GLY A 218 -27.39 -6.22 7.82
CA GLY A 218 -28.30 -7.22 7.25
C GLY A 218 -29.47 -7.52 8.19
N GLN A 219 -29.20 -7.71 9.46
CA GLN A 219 -30.25 -7.91 10.49
C GLN A 219 -31.22 -6.73 10.59
N LEU A 220 -30.71 -5.48 10.48
CA LEU A 220 -31.53 -4.28 10.54
C LEU A 220 -32.45 -4.12 9.34
N ILE A 221 -32.05 -4.60 8.15
CA ILE A 221 -32.79 -4.45 6.88
C ILE A 221 -33.37 -5.76 6.37
N ASN A 222 -33.40 -6.81 7.20
CA ASN A 222 -33.94 -8.14 6.89
C ASN A 222 -33.28 -8.81 5.67
N VAL A 223 -31.97 -8.72 5.55
CA VAL A 223 -31.15 -9.47 4.57
C VAL A 223 -30.56 -10.69 5.26
N ASP A 224 -30.42 -11.78 4.51
CA ASP A 224 -29.75 -12.99 5.02
C ASP A 224 -28.39 -12.68 5.66
N PRO A 225 -28.15 -13.07 6.91
CA PRO A 225 -26.94 -12.70 7.64
C PRO A 225 -25.66 -13.17 6.96
N ALA A 226 -25.65 -14.38 6.35
CA ALA A 226 -24.48 -14.90 5.68
C ALA A 226 -24.15 -14.08 4.44
N PHE A 227 -25.15 -13.77 3.63
CA PHE A 227 -24.98 -12.93 2.44
C PHE A 227 -24.56 -11.51 2.80
N ALA A 228 -25.23 -10.88 3.79
CA ALA A 228 -24.86 -9.54 4.26
C ALA A 228 -23.43 -9.48 4.83
N THR A 229 -23.01 -10.54 5.55
CA THR A 229 -21.64 -10.71 6.01
C THR A 229 -20.65 -10.70 4.84
N ALA A 230 -20.93 -11.46 3.77
CA ALA A 230 -20.06 -11.52 2.59
C ALA A 230 -19.90 -10.15 1.91
N ILE A 231 -21.00 -9.42 1.70
CA ILE A 231 -20.96 -8.07 1.13
C ILE A 231 -20.20 -7.11 2.05
N GLY A 232 -20.44 -7.19 3.36
CA GLY A 232 -19.75 -6.35 4.36
C GLY A 232 -18.24 -6.58 4.40
N VAL A 233 -17.78 -7.84 4.37
CA VAL A 233 -16.35 -8.22 4.29
C VAL A 233 -15.67 -7.49 3.13
N ILE A 234 -16.24 -7.60 1.93
CA ILE A 234 -15.62 -7.11 0.70
C ILE A 234 -15.67 -5.58 0.61
N THR A 235 -16.81 -4.97 0.96
CA THR A 235 -16.99 -3.52 0.85
C THR A 235 -16.19 -2.74 1.90
N PHE A 236 -16.11 -3.27 3.12
CA PHE A 236 -15.29 -2.68 4.18
C PHE A 236 -13.79 -2.80 3.86
N PHE A 237 -13.36 -3.95 3.34
CA PHE A 237 -11.99 -4.15 2.86
C PHE A 237 -11.63 -3.19 1.74
N ALA A 238 -12.52 -3.02 0.73
CA ALA A 238 -12.31 -2.07 -0.36
C ALA A 238 -12.24 -0.62 0.16
N GLY A 239 -13.08 -0.24 1.12
CA GLY A 239 -13.08 1.09 1.74
C GLY A 239 -11.78 1.37 2.51
N MET A 240 -11.30 0.41 3.29
CA MET A 240 -10.09 0.52 4.09
C MET A 240 -8.82 0.54 3.23
N THR A 241 -8.68 -0.40 2.29
CA THR A 241 -7.47 -0.57 1.48
C THR A 241 -7.41 0.34 0.26
N ARG A 242 -8.56 0.77 -0.25
CA ARG A 242 -8.73 1.47 -1.55
C ARG A 242 -8.33 0.60 -2.75
N CYS A 243 -8.49 -0.69 -2.62
CA CYS A 243 -8.19 -1.69 -3.64
C CYS A 243 -9.49 -2.37 -4.14
N PRO A 244 -10.33 -1.69 -4.94
CA PRO A 244 -11.61 -2.24 -5.37
C PRO A 244 -11.49 -3.42 -6.33
N ILE A 245 -10.45 -3.45 -7.20
CA ILE A 245 -10.23 -4.55 -8.13
C ILE A 245 -9.81 -5.80 -7.35
N ALA A 246 -8.87 -5.66 -6.42
CA ALA A 246 -8.47 -6.76 -5.53
C ALA A 246 -9.64 -7.28 -4.70
N ALA A 247 -10.47 -6.37 -4.16
CA ALA A 247 -11.66 -6.73 -3.40
C ALA A 247 -12.68 -7.50 -4.26
N PHE A 248 -12.88 -7.09 -5.52
CA PHE A 248 -13.75 -7.78 -6.46
C PHE A 248 -13.28 -9.22 -6.71
N PHE A 249 -12.00 -9.41 -7.05
CA PHE A 249 -11.45 -10.75 -7.29
C PHE A 249 -11.42 -11.59 -6.01
N LEU A 250 -11.11 -10.99 -4.86
CA LEU A 250 -11.19 -11.68 -3.57
C LEU A 250 -12.61 -12.20 -3.31
N GLY A 251 -13.63 -11.35 -3.48
CA GLY A 251 -15.01 -11.73 -3.26
C GLY A 251 -15.49 -12.82 -4.24
N PHE A 252 -15.13 -12.68 -5.50
CA PHE A 252 -15.43 -13.66 -6.54
C PHE A 252 -14.79 -15.05 -6.26
N GLU A 253 -13.50 -15.07 -5.90
CA GLU A 253 -12.79 -16.33 -5.64
C GLU A 253 -13.25 -17.02 -4.36
N VAL A 254 -13.63 -16.25 -3.34
CA VAL A 254 -14.05 -16.78 -2.02
C VAL A 254 -15.52 -17.20 -2.00
N PHE A 255 -16.42 -16.40 -2.61
CA PHE A 255 -17.86 -16.62 -2.52
C PHE A 255 -18.48 -17.22 -3.79
N GLY A 256 -17.70 -17.34 -4.89
CA GLY A 256 -18.15 -17.94 -6.14
C GLY A 256 -18.66 -16.92 -7.17
N VAL A 257 -19.10 -17.43 -8.33
CA VAL A 257 -19.47 -16.62 -9.50
C VAL A 257 -20.80 -15.89 -9.28
N GLU A 258 -21.69 -16.48 -8.52
CA GLU A 258 -23.07 -15.97 -8.32
C GLU A 258 -23.10 -14.63 -7.59
N ILE A 259 -22.05 -14.30 -6.82
CA ILE A 259 -21.96 -13.03 -6.09
C ILE A 259 -21.56 -11.84 -6.99
N ILE A 260 -21.06 -12.06 -8.20
CA ILE A 260 -20.52 -11.03 -9.10
C ILE A 260 -21.42 -9.81 -9.29
N PRO A 261 -22.73 -9.95 -9.58
CA PRO A 261 -23.62 -8.79 -9.76
C PRO A 261 -23.66 -7.89 -8.52
N PHE A 262 -23.71 -8.52 -7.35
CA PHE A 262 -23.76 -7.83 -6.07
C PHE A 262 -22.42 -7.14 -5.72
N LEU A 263 -21.29 -7.82 -6.02
CA LEU A 263 -19.95 -7.23 -5.85
C LEU A 263 -19.74 -6.01 -6.74
N ALA A 264 -20.13 -6.09 -8.00
CA ALA A 264 -19.98 -4.98 -8.94
C ALA A 264 -20.72 -3.74 -8.44
N VAL A 265 -21.98 -3.90 -8.05
CA VAL A 265 -22.79 -2.79 -7.54
C VAL A 265 -22.26 -2.28 -6.19
N SER A 266 -22.08 -3.16 -5.20
CA SER A 266 -21.66 -2.74 -3.86
C SER A 266 -20.28 -2.06 -3.85
N LEU A 267 -19.33 -2.53 -4.66
CA LEU A 267 -18.00 -1.95 -4.75
C LEU A 267 -17.95 -0.58 -5.43
N ILE A 268 -18.80 -0.36 -6.44
CA ILE A 268 -18.95 0.97 -7.07
C ILE A 268 -19.36 2.00 -6.02
N PHE A 269 -20.39 1.68 -5.23
CA PHE A 269 -20.89 2.56 -4.19
C PHE A 269 -19.93 2.67 -3.00
N ALA A 270 -19.32 1.56 -2.55
CA ALA A 270 -18.31 1.58 -1.49
C ALA A 270 -17.11 2.46 -1.86
N TYR A 271 -16.60 2.30 -3.09
CA TYR A 271 -15.47 3.06 -3.57
C TYR A 271 -15.82 4.53 -3.81
N GLY A 272 -17.00 4.82 -4.38
CA GLY A 272 -17.50 6.17 -4.62
C GLY A 272 -17.72 6.96 -3.32
N ALA A 273 -18.31 6.31 -2.32
CA ALA A 273 -18.57 6.91 -1.01
C ALA A 273 -17.31 7.11 -0.16
N SER A 274 -16.30 6.29 -0.37
CA SER A 274 -15.03 6.35 0.35
C SER A 274 -14.02 7.33 -0.23
N HIS A 275 -14.21 8.59 -0.25
CA HIS A 275 -13.38 9.69 -0.80
C HIS A 275 -11.84 9.47 -0.81
N ASP A 276 -11.06 10.30 -1.46
CA ASP A 276 -9.66 10.27 -1.95
C ASP A 276 -8.50 9.63 -1.12
N SER A 277 -8.66 9.16 0.11
CA SER A 277 -7.56 8.62 0.93
C SER A 277 -7.90 7.30 1.62
N GLY A 278 -7.13 6.25 1.37
CA GLY A 278 -7.19 4.97 2.08
C GLY A 278 -6.00 4.78 3.03
N TYR A 279 -6.00 3.67 3.77
CA TYR A 279 -4.94 3.31 4.73
C TYR A 279 -3.56 3.20 4.08
N TYR A 280 -3.47 2.58 2.91
CA TYR A 280 -2.23 2.38 2.15
C TYR A 280 -1.88 3.54 1.20
N GLY A 281 -2.63 4.64 1.19
CA GLY A 281 -2.38 5.80 0.36
C GLY A 281 -3.56 6.23 -0.52
N LYS A 282 -3.27 7.02 -1.56
CA LYS A 282 -4.30 7.46 -2.50
C LYS A 282 -4.61 6.32 -3.46
N GLY A 283 -5.86 5.83 -3.46
CA GLY A 283 -6.34 4.82 -4.40
C GLY A 283 -6.29 5.27 -5.87
N ILE A 284 -6.71 4.37 -6.77
CA ILE A 284 -6.84 4.70 -8.20
C ILE A 284 -7.81 5.88 -8.34
N ARG A 285 -7.32 7.03 -8.77
CA ARG A 285 -8.19 8.18 -9.08
C ARG A 285 -8.86 7.93 -10.42
N LEU A 286 -10.14 7.58 -10.39
CA LEU A 286 -11.00 7.68 -11.56
C LEU A 286 -11.31 9.16 -11.82
N ASN A 287 -10.37 9.84 -12.46
CA ASN A 287 -10.47 11.27 -12.75
C ASN A 287 -11.38 11.51 -13.97
N PHE A 288 -12.69 11.50 -13.79
CA PHE A 288 -13.62 11.99 -14.82
C PHE A 288 -13.50 13.50 -15.08
N HIS A 289 -12.80 14.25 -14.22
CA HIS A 289 -12.64 15.72 -14.33
C HIS A 289 -11.28 16.16 -14.92
N SER A 290 -10.41 15.26 -15.37
CA SER A 290 -9.01 15.60 -15.61
C SER A 290 -8.61 15.96 -17.04
N ALA A 291 -9.49 15.91 -18.02
CA ALA A 291 -9.14 16.36 -19.38
C ALA A 291 -8.71 17.84 -19.39
N ARG A 292 -9.45 18.71 -18.70
CA ARG A 292 -9.11 20.14 -18.57
C ARG A 292 -7.87 20.39 -17.70
N ARG A 293 -7.64 19.58 -16.65
CA ARG A 293 -6.45 19.72 -15.79
C ARG A 293 -5.20 19.17 -16.44
N ARG A 294 -5.29 18.07 -17.21
CA ARG A 294 -4.18 17.57 -18.03
C ARG A 294 -3.74 18.59 -19.10
N GLN A 295 -4.69 19.28 -19.74
CA GLN A 295 -4.37 20.36 -20.68
C GLN A 295 -3.70 21.56 -20.00
N ARG A 296 -4.10 21.91 -18.78
CA ARG A 296 -3.42 22.98 -18.01
C ARG A 296 -2.02 22.57 -17.55
N LEU A 297 -1.87 21.31 -17.06
CA LEU A 297 -0.56 20.79 -16.69
C LEU A 297 0.35 20.61 -17.90
N ALA A 298 -0.17 20.13 -19.04
CA ALA A 298 0.61 20.05 -20.27
C ALA A 298 1.05 21.43 -20.77
N LYS A 299 0.19 22.47 -20.69
CA LYS A 299 0.57 23.84 -20.98
C LYS A 299 1.66 24.37 -20.02
N GLN A 300 1.52 24.14 -18.72
CA GLN A 300 2.55 24.50 -17.74
C GLN A 300 3.88 23.74 -17.96
N PHE A 301 3.82 22.46 -18.36
CA PHE A 301 5.02 21.69 -18.70
C PHE A 301 5.71 22.23 -19.96
N ILE A 302 4.96 22.67 -20.97
CA ILE A 302 5.51 23.25 -22.20
C ILE A 302 6.10 24.66 -21.89
N GLU A 303 5.42 25.46 -21.08
CA GLU A 303 5.92 26.76 -20.61
C GLU A 303 7.20 26.61 -19.77
N ASN A 304 7.23 25.69 -18.83
CA ASN A 304 8.42 25.39 -18.03
C ASN A 304 9.57 24.75 -18.87
N ALA A 305 9.27 24.01 -19.92
CA ALA A 305 10.29 23.47 -20.82
C ALA A 305 10.99 24.57 -21.61
N SER A 306 10.26 25.57 -22.09
CA SER A 306 10.87 26.76 -22.77
C SER A 306 11.74 27.60 -21.81
N ASP A 307 11.37 27.68 -20.53
CA ASP A 307 12.18 28.33 -19.50
C ASP A 307 13.46 27.56 -19.16
N VAL A 308 13.39 26.21 -19.17
CA VAL A 308 14.57 25.34 -18.98
C VAL A 308 15.54 25.44 -20.14
N ASP A 309 15.06 25.49 -21.39
CA ASP A 309 15.91 25.67 -22.55
C ASP A 309 16.59 27.03 -22.55
N SER A 310 15.91 28.10 -22.13
CA SER A 310 16.50 29.43 -21.97
C SER A 310 17.52 29.50 -20.83
N ALA A 311 17.30 28.73 -19.74
CA ALA A 311 18.25 28.62 -18.63
C ALA A 311 19.48 27.80 -19.01
N LEU A 312 19.31 26.74 -19.79
CA LEU A 312 20.42 25.96 -20.34
C LEU A 312 21.31 26.76 -21.29
N ALA A 313 20.71 27.54 -22.19
CA ALA A 313 21.45 28.45 -23.07
C ALA A 313 22.29 29.46 -22.30
N LYS A 314 21.77 30.06 -21.21
CA LYS A 314 22.53 30.96 -20.33
C LYS A 314 23.66 30.25 -19.58
N LEU A 315 23.46 29.02 -19.16
CA LEU A 315 24.51 28.22 -18.51
C LEU A 315 25.63 27.83 -19.48
N GLU A 316 25.28 27.51 -20.73
CA GLU A 316 26.27 27.26 -21.78
C GLU A 316 27.09 28.51 -22.15
N GLU A 317 26.45 29.69 -22.19
CA GLU A 317 27.12 30.97 -22.40
C GLU A 317 28.12 31.29 -21.28
N GLN A 318 27.70 31.11 -20.02
CA GLN A 318 28.57 31.28 -18.85
C GLN A 318 29.73 30.29 -18.81
N ALA A 319 29.47 29.02 -19.18
CA ALA A 319 30.51 28.01 -19.24
C ALA A 319 31.57 28.33 -20.32
N ASN A 320 31.16 28.88 -21.46
CA ASN A 320 32.06 29.32 -22.53
C ASN A 320 32.88 30.55 -22.14
N GLU A 321 32.28 31.53 -21.41
CA GLU A 321 33.02 32.67 -20.85
C GLU A 321 34.09 32.21 -19.86
N PHE A 322 33.73 31.30 -18.94
CA PHE A 322 34.70 30.74 -17.97
C PHE A 322 35.83 29.96 -18.63
N ALA A 323 35.53 29.18 -19.69
CA ALA A 323 36.55 28.48 -20.45
C ALA A 323 37.53 29.45 -21.14
N THR A 324 37.02 30.55 -21.70
CA THR A 324 37.81 31.57 -22.37
C THR A 324 38.70 32.34 -21.39
N GLU A 325 38.19 32.72 -20.22
CA GLU A 325 38.97 33.35 -19.15
C GLU A 325 40.09 32.45 -18.64
N LYS A 326 39.81 31.15 -18.47
CA LYS A 326 40.80 30.16 -18.01
C LYS A 326 41.93 29.95 -19.04
N GLU A 327 41.57 29.97 -20.34
CA GLU A 327 42.55 29.85 -21.42
C GLU A 327 43.41 31.11 -21.53
N GLN A 328 42.82 32.31 -21.30
CA GLN A 328 43.59 33.58 -21.24
C GLN A 328 44.50 33.62 -20.01
N ALA A 329 44.06 33.18 -18.87
CA ALA A 329 44.88 33.07 -17.64
C ALA A 329 46.07 32.12 -17.84
N ALA A 330 45.83 30.96 -18.44
CA ALA A 330 46.90 29.98 -18.74
C ALA A 330 47.92 30.53 -19.76
N ARG A 331 47.48 31.30 -20.76
CA ARG A 331 48.39 31.96 -21.71
C ARG A 331 49.24 33.04 -21.04
N LYS A 332 48.68 33.84 -20.10
CA LYS A 332 49.41 34.81 -19.32
C LYS A 332 50.45 34.19 -18.40
N GLU A 333 50.11 33.10 -17.78
CA GLU A 333 51.02 32.32 -16.93
C GLU A 333 52.19 31.72 -17.74
N ALA A 334 51.90 31.16 -18.93
CA ALA A 334 52.88 30.63 -19.83
C ALA A 334 53.85 31.72 -20.36
N GLN A 335 53.33 32.93 -20.66
CA GLN A 335 54.15 34.07 -21.06
C GLN A 335 55.03 34.61 -19.92
N SER A 336 54.49 34.66 -18.71
CA SER A 336 55.28 35.05 -17.49
C SER A 336 56.41 34.06 -17.19
N ASN A 337 56.15 32.78 -17.33
CA ASN A 337 57.16 31.75 -17.14
C ASN A 337 58.22 31.72 -18.26
N ALA A 338 57.85 32.06 -19.50
CA ALA A 338 58.79 32.19 -20.60
C ALA A 338 59.69 33.40 -20.46
N GLN A 339 59.21 34.53 -19.91
CA GLN A 339 60.03 35.69 -19.56
C GLN A 339 60.96 35.46 -18.37
N ALA A 340 60.57 34.62 -17.40
CA ALA A 340 61.41 34.26 -16.26
C ALA A 340 62.54 33.28 -16.59
N SER A 341 62.48 32.60 -17.75
CA SER A 341 63.48 31.61 -18.20
C SER A 341 64.46 32.15 -19.22
N ASP A 342 64.44 33.48 -19.55
CA ASP A 342 65.43 34.09 -20.43
C ASP A 342 66.74 34.34 -19.66
N PRO A 343 67.88 33.69 -20.05
CA PRO A 343 69.13 33.79 -19.30
C PRO A 343 69.90 35.09 -19.50
N THR A 344 69.32 36.09 -20.24
CA THR A 344 69.99 37.34 -20.57
C THR A 344 69.65 38.50 -19.64
N SER A 345 68.77 38.36 -18.66
CA SER A 345 68.45 39.41 -17.67
C SER A 345 69.29 39.22 -16.38
N LYS A 346 70.58 39.58 -16.46
CA LYS A 346 71.43 39.76 -15.31
C LYS A 346 71.06 41.03 -14.58
N PRO A 347 70.84 41.10 -13.27
CA PRO A 347 70.66 42.30 -12.54
C PRO A 347 72.04 43.00 -12.40
N PRO A 348 72.08 44.34 -12.42
CA PRO A 348 73.33 45.10 -12.22
C PRO A 348 73.81 44.94 -10.76
N ASN A 349 75.11 44.68 -10.70
CA ASN A 349 75.90 44.56 -9.47
C ASN A 349 75.99 45.97 -8.89
N ASP A 350 75.44 46.26 -7.75
CA ASP A 350 75.80 47.42 -6.94
C ASP A 350 76.53 46.92 -5.69
N ALA A 351 77.83 46.95 -5.84
CA ALA A 351 78.74 46.95 -4.74
C ALA A 351 78.91 48.38 -4.24
N ALA A 352 78.94 48.54 -2.97
CA ALA A 352 79.78 49.46 -2.18
C ALA A 352 79.00 49.99 -0.98
N SER A 353 79.42 49.57 0.15
CA SER A 353 80.37 50.20 1.08
C SER A 353 79.68 50.89 2.28
N HIS A 354 80.29 50.54 3.41
CA HIS A 354 80.35 51.32 4.70
C HIS A 354 79.12 51.18 5.63
N SER A 355 79.20 50.84 6.84
CA SER A 355 80.18 50.82 7.96
C SER A 355 79.57 50.04 9.08
#